data_05ccede82b452dbef5ed6ffc118c8a85
#
_entry.id   05ccede82b452dbef5ed6ffc118c8a85
#
_cell.length_a   1.000
_cell.length_b   1.000
_cell.length_c   1.000
_cell.angle_alpha   90.00
_cell.angle_beta   90.00
_cell.angle_gamma   90.00
#
_symmetry.space_group_name_H-M   'P 1'
#
loop_
_entity.id
_entity.type
_entity.pdbx_description
1 polymer ?
#
loop_
_entity_poly.entity_id
_entity_poly.type
_entity_poly.pdbx_seq_one_letter_code
_entity_poly.pdbx_strand_id
1 'polypeptide(L)'
;MDIRENVNSEYAKTLDTEGLRSRFLITGLFKPGEISLTYSHVDRMIAGGVTPVSGPLALAATKDLGTEYFLERREMGVINIGEPGAVTVDGTRYEMKSRDGLYVSMGSKEVSFESADPARPAKFYLNSAPAHRTCPTRLVTMAQAKRVEMGSAAECNQRVINQFIHPAVLESCQLVMGMTVFSEGSVWNTMPVHTHERRMEVYLYFDMPADRVVFHVMGKPDETRHIVVRNEEAVISPSWSIHSGVGTGSYTFIWGMAGENQTFTDMDGVSMDKLR
;
A
#
# COMPACT_ATOMS: atom_id res chain seq x y z
N MET A 1 -6.58 15.76 5.55
CA MET A 1 -5.87 14.85 4.61
C MET A 1 -4.57 15.51 4.20
N ASP A 2 -3.45 14.79 4.20
CA ASP A 2 -2.15 15.28 3.70
C ASP A 2 -2.12 15.15 2.17
N ILE A 3 -1.69 16.21 1.46
CA ILE A 3 -1.68 16.22 0.00
C ILE A 3 -0.24 16.23 -0.50
N ARG A 4 0.09 15.27 -1.37
CA ARG A 4 1.38 15.12 -2.01
C ARG A 4 1.27 15.44 -3.50
N GLU A 5 1.86 16.57 -3.90
CA GLU A 5 1.94 16.96 -5.30
C GLU A 5 2.82 15.98 -6.10
N ASN A 6 2.50 15.85 -7.39
CA ASN A 6 3.32 15.04 -8.29
C ASN A 6 4.69 15.67 -8.50
N VAL A 7 5.71 14.84 -8.42
CA VAL A 7 7.12 15.21 -8.63
C VAL A 7 7.64 14.46 -9.85
N ASN A 8 8.14 15.18 -10.84
CA ASN A 8 8.79 14.57 -12.00
C ASN A 8 10.22 14.11 -11.66
N SER A 9 10.75 13.20 -12.48
CA SER A 9 12.07 12.60 -12.27
C SER A 9 13.22 13.63 -12.27
N GLU A 10 13.12 14.69 -13.09
CA GLU A 10 14.17 15.70 -13.19
C GLU A 10 14.27 16.57 -11.92
N TYR A 11 13.12 16.83 -11.29
CA TYR A 11 13.12 17.52 -10.01
C TYR A 11 13.52 16.58 -8.87
N ALA A 12 13.05 15.33 -8.89
CA ALA A 12 13.36 14.35 -7.84
C ALA A 12 14.87 14.13 -7.66
N LYS A 13 15.66 14.12 -8.74
CA LYS A 13 17.11 13.95 -8.66
C LYS A 13 17.84 15.11 -7.95
N THR A 14 17.21 16.25 -7.82
CA THR A 14 17.79 17.44 -7.16
C THR A 14 17.43 17.55 -5.68
N LEU A 15 16.52 16.69 -5.19
CA LEU A 15 16.07 16.70 -3.80
C LEU A 15 17.14 16.14 -2.87
N ASP A 16 17.30 16.79 -1.73
CA ASP A 16 18.03 16.26 -0.59
C ASP A 16 17.19 15.20 0.16
N THR A 17 17.72 14.68 1.25
CA THR A 17 17.04 13.68 2.07
C THR A 17 15.68 14.15 2.56
N GLU A 18 15.57 15.37 3.08
CA GLU A 18 14.29 15.91 3.58
C GLU A 18 13.32 16.19 2.44
N GLY A 19 13.80 16.65 1.30
CA GLY A 19 13.03 16.83 0.09
C GLY A 19 12.42 15.52 -0.40
N LEU A 20 13.19 14.44 -0.46
CA LEU A 20 12.68 13.10 -0.81
C LEU A 20 11.65 12.60 0.20
N ARG A 21 11.97 12.68 1.49
CA ARG A 21 11.06 12.24 2.56
C ARG A 21 9.74 13.01 2.53
N SER A 22 9.78 14.32 2.40
CA SER A 22 8.57 15.15 2.40
C SER A 22 7.67 14.89 1.18
N ARG A 23 8.21 14.41 0.07
CA ARG A 23 7.44 14.15 -1.15
C ARG A 23 6.94 12.71 -1.25
N PHE A 24 7.75 11.73 -0.85
CA PHE A 24 7.47 10.33 -1.12
C PHE A 24 7.21 9.49 0.13
N LEU A 25 7.75 9.84 1.31
CA LEU A 25 7.55 9.07 2.53
C LEU A 25 6.28 9.52 3.26
N ILE A 26 5.47 8.55 3.67
CA ILE A 26 4.29 8.74 4.51
C ILE A 26 4.59 8.14 5.89
N THR A 27 4.53 8.97 6.92
CA THR A 27 4.76 8.60 8.31
C THR A 27 3.50 8.81 9.15
N GLY A 28 3.41 8.18 10.32
CA GLY A 28 2.32 8.42 11.27
C GLY A 28 0.95 7.95 10.77
N LEU A 29 0.91 6.85 10.02
CA LEU A 29 -0.33 6.28 9.48
C LEU A 29 -1.26 5.72 10.57
N PHE A 30 -0.71 5.11 11.62
CA PHE A 30 -1.49 4.37 12.62
C PHE A 30 -1.54 5.10 13.97
N LYS A 31 -2.08 6.31 13.98
CA LYS A 31 -2.31 7.07 15.21
C LYS A 31 -3.55 6.53 15.92
N PRO A 32 -3.45 6.22 17.22
CA PRO A 32 -4.59 5.72 17.99
C PRO A 32 -5.80 6.66 17.95
N GLY A 33 -6.98 6.13 17.61
CA GLY A 33 -8.23 6.88 17.55
C GLY A 33 -8.40 7.77 16.32
N GLU A 34 -7.52 7.66 15.31
CA GLU A 34 -7.57 8.52 14.12
C GLU A 34 -7.63 7.73 12.81
N ILE A 35 -8.14 8.38 11.78
CA ILE A 35 -7.99 8.01 10.37
C ILE A 35 -6.98 8.98 9.75
N SER A 36 -5.80 8.49 9.40
CA SER A 36 -4.75 9.26 8.74
C SER A 36 -4.78 8.97 7.24
N LEU A 37 -4.92 10.01 6.40
CA LEU A 37 -5.01 9.88 4.94
C LEU A 37 -3.99 10.77 4.24
N THR A 38 -3.29 10.20 3.27
CA THR A 38 -2.40 10.92 2.34
C THR A 38 -2.90 10.74 0.92
N TYR A 39 -3.21 11.85 0.26
CA TYR A 39 -3.65 11.90 -1.13
C TYR A 39 -2.47 12.26 -2.03
N SER A 40 -2.12 11.37 -2.93
CA SER A 40 -1.08 11.59 -3.94
C SER A 40 -1.70 12.09 -5.24
N HIS A 41 -1.10 13.09 -5.86
CA HIS A 41 -1.46 13.49 -7.22
C HIS A 41 -0.98 12.47 -8.28
N VAL A 42 -0.08 11.52 -7.91
CA VAL A 42 0.27 10.40 -8.77
C VAL A 42 -0.91 9.42 -8.80
N ASP A 43 -1.52 9.26 -9.95
CA ASP A 43 -2.73 8.45 -10.21
C ASP A 43 -3.87 8.65 -9.20
N ARG A 44 -3.88 9.79 -8.48
CA ARG A 44 -4.89 10.12 -7.48
C ARG A 44 -5.05 9.07 -6.39
N MET A 45 -3.99 8.32 -6.10
CA MET A 45 -3.97 7.30 -5.05
C MET A 45 -4.08 7.94 -3.66
N ILE A 46 -4.90 7.37 -2.80
CA ILE A 46 -4.90 7.66 -1.36
C ILE A 46 -4.31 6.45 -0.64
N ALA A 47 -3.34 6.70 0.23
CA ALA A 47 -2.87 5.74 1.21
C ALA A 47 -3.29 6.21 2.61
N GLY A 48 -3.72 5.29 3.46
CA GLY A 48 -4.16 5.66 4.81
C GLY A 48 -4.04 4.54 5.82
N GLY A 49 -4.11 4.95 7.09
CA GLY A 49 -4.12 4.06 8.25
C GLY A 49 -5.24 4.42 9.21
N VAL A 50 -5.81 3.40 9.83
CA VAL A 50 -6.92 3.54 10.78
C VAL A 50 -6.63 2.68 11.99
N THR A 51 -6.70 3.27 13.20
CA THR A 51 -6.46 2.56 14.46
C THR A 51 -7.57 2.87 15.46
N PRO A 52 -8.70 2.12 15.43
CA PRO A 52 -9.82 2.36 16.34
C PRO A 52 -9.48 1.92 17.76
N VAL A 53 -9.57 2.82 18.77
CA VAL A 53 -9.25 2.53 20.19
C VAL A 53 -10.39 2.86 21.17
N SER A 54 -11.44 3.54 20.72
CA SER A 54 -12.53 3.98 21.62
C SER A 54 -13.91 3.91 20.96
N GLY A 55 -14.07 3.04 19.97
CA GLY A 55 -15.31 2.86 19.21
C GLY A 55 -15.06 2.95 17.71
N PRO A 56 -16.11 2.81 16.89
CA PRO A 56 -16.01 2.85 15.45
C PRO A 56 -15.52 4.22 14.94
N LEU A 57 -14.62 4.20 13.95
CA LEU A 57 -14.17 5.37 13.21
C LEU A 57 -14.83 5.39 11.83
N ALA A 58 -15.63 6.41 11.54
CA ALA A 58 -16.31 6.57 10.26
C ALA A 58 -15.40 7.27 9.23
N LEU A 59 -15.32 6.69 8.03
CA LEU A 59 -14.58 7.28 6.91
C LEU A 59 -15.45 8.34 6.22
N ALA A 60 -15.09 9.59 6.38
CA ALA A 60 -15.80 10.71 5.78
C ALA A 60 -15.07 11.25 4.54
N ALA A 61 -15.83 11.82 3.61
CA ALA A 61 -15.25 12.64 2.54
C ALA A 61 -14.59 13.89 3.14
N THR A 62 -13.48 14.30 2.52
CA THR A 62 -12.83 15.57 2.86
C THR A 62 -13.14 16.60 1.78
N LYS A 63 -12.98 17.89 2.11
CA LYS A 63 -13.15 18.98 1.15
C LYS A 63 -12.33 18.79 -0.14
N ASP A 64 -11.14 18.18 -0.01
CA ASP A 64 -10.21 17.96 -1.12
C ASP A 64 -10.74 16.99 -2.18
N LEU A 65 -11.66 16.08 -1.80
CA LEU A 65 -12.27 15.12 -2.72
C LEU A 65 -13.42 15.73 -3.52
N GLY A 66 -14.10 16.75 -2.99
CA GLY A 66 -15.23 17.39 -3.64
C GLY A 66 -16.42 16.44 -3.87
N THR A 67 -16.65 15.51 -2.93
CA THR A 67 -17.68 14.46 -2.99
C THR A 67 -18.54 14.48 -1.73
N GLU A 68 -19.74 13.91 -1.78
CA GLU A 68 -20.64 13.81 -0.62
C GLU A 68 -20.16 12.74 0.38
N TYR A 69 -19.61 11.65 -0.14
CA TYR A 69 -19.02 10.56 0.68
C TYR A 69 -17.72 10.05 0.04
N PHE A 70 -16.88 9.38 0.83
CA PHE A 70 -15.49 9.06 0.44
C PHE A 70 -15.40 8.22 -0.84
N LEU A 71 -16.23 7.21 -1.01
CA LEU A 71 -16.20 6.28 -2.15
C LEU A 71 -17.18 6.64 -3.28
N GLU A 72 -17.65 7.89 -3.38
CA GLU A 72 -18.56 8.32 -4.45
C GLU A 72 -17.96 8.08 -5.85
N ARG A 73 -16.66 8.29 -5.99
CA ARG A 73 -15.92 8.17 -7.27
C ARG A 73 -14.63 7.34 -7.13
N ARG A 74 -14.55 6.52 -6.09
CA ARG A 74 -13.34 5.78 -5.72
C ARG A 74 -13.69 4.37 -5.27
N GLU A 75 -12.80 3.45 -5.48
CA GLU A 75 -12.76 2.13 -4.84
C GLU A 75 -11.68 2.10 -3.75
N MET A 76 -11.74 1.12 -2.88
CA MET A 76 -10.79 0.99 -1.77
C MET A 76 -10.44 -0.46 -1.49
N GLY A 77 -9.16 -0.70 -1.23
CA GLY A 77 -8.66 -1.93 -0.63
C GLY A 77 -8.21 -1.67 0.80
N VAL A 78 -8.51 -2.59 1.69
CA VAL A 78 -8.11 -2.55 3.11
C VAL A 78 -7.38 -3.84 3.45
N ILE A 79 -6.27 -3.77 4.18
CA ILE A 79 -5.61 -4.92 4.81
C ILE A 79 -5.44 -4.62 6.30
N ASN A 80 -5.91 -5.53 7.16
CA ASN A 80 -5.70 -5.40 8.60
C ASN A 80 -4.31 -5.93 8.97
N ILE A 81 -3.42 -5.07 9.46
CA ILE A 81 -2.08 -5.45 9.93
C ILE A 81 -1.96 -5.52 11.46
N GLY A 82 -3.04 -5.22 12.17
CA GLY A 82 -3.12 -5.27 13.63
C GLY A 82 -3.86 -6.51 14.15
N GLU A 83 -4.43 -6.39 15.33
CA GLU A 83 -5.28 -7.41 15.94
C GLU A 83 -6.66 -7.49 15.25
N PRO A 84 -7.51 -8.48 15.55
CA PRO A 84 -8.82 -8.61 14.94
C PRO A 84 -9.70 -7.36 15.08
N GLY A 85 -10.45 -7.08 14.03
CA GLY A 85 -11.41 -5.98 14.00
C GLY A 85 -12.45 -6.20 12.90
N ALA A 86 -13.22 -5.18 12.58
CA ALA A 86 -14.21 -5.23 11.54
C ALA A 86 -14.28 -3.93 10.74
N VAL A 87 -14.69 -4.07 9.49
CA VAL A 87 -15.08 -2.96 8.63
C VAL A 87 -16.57 -3.13 8.31
N THR A 88 -17.37 -2.11 8.59
CA THR A 88 -18.79 -2.09 8.23
C THR A 88 -18.97 -1.21 7.00
N VAL A 89 -19.62 -1.74 5.97
CA VAL A 89 -19.87 -1.05 4.70
C VAL A 89 -21.38 -1.09 4.44
N ASP A 90 -22.03 0.07 4.40
CA ASP A 90 -23.46 0.23 4.17
C ASP A 90 -24.30 -0.75 5.03
N GLY A 91 -23.98 -0.86 6.33
CA GLY A 91 -24.61 -1.75 7.30
C GLY A 91 -24.14 -3.21 7.28
N THR A 92 -23.39 -3.64 6.28
CA THR A 92 -22.81 -5.00 6.23
C THR A 92 -21.47 -5.03 6.96
N ARG A 93 -21.37 -5.89 7.98
CA ARG A 93 -20.15 -6.04 8.80
C ARG A 93 -19.25 -7.14 8.24
N TYR A 94 -17.97 -6.82 8.02
CA TYR A 94 -16.90 -7.72 7.58
C TYR A 94 -15.89 -7.90 8.71
N GLU A 95 -15.88 -9.07 9.35
CA GLU A 95 -14.89 -9.42 10.36
C GLU A 95 -13.54 -9.69 9.70
N MET A 96 -12.49 -9.02 10.14
CA MET A 96 -11.14 -9.13 9.60
C MET A 96 -10.16 -9.55 10.68
N LYS A 97 -9.57 -10.71 10.52
CA LYS A 97 -8.41 -11.14 11.30
C LYS A 97 -7.15 -10.38 10.82
N SER A 98 -6.07 -10.50 11.58
CA SER A 98 -4.77 -10.01 11.12
C SER A 98 -4.43 -10.58 9.73
N ARG A 99 -4.00 -9.72 8.83
CA ARG A 99 -3.62 -10.00 7.43
C ARG A 99 -4.77 -10.37 6.49
N ASP A 100 -6.02 -10.25 6.91
CA ASP A 100 -7.16 -10.33 5.99
C ASP A 100 -7.30 -9.05 5.17
N GLY A 101 -7.79 -9.17 3.94
CA GLY A 101 -8.05 -8.07 3.01
C GLY A 101 -9.54 -7.88 2.73
N LEU A 102 -9.95 -6.66 2.44
CA LEU A 102 -11.30 -6.30 2.03
C LEU A 102 -11.22 -5.36 0.82
N TYR A 103 -11.92 -5.69 -0.24
CA TYR A 103 -12.21 -4.76 -1.32
C TYR A 103 -13.58 -4.09 -1.07
N VAL A 104 -13.62 -2.76 -1.18
CA VAL A 104 -14.84 -1.96 -1.02
C VAL A 104 -15.13 -1.23 -2.33
N SER A 105 -16.33 -1.43 -2.85
CA SER A 105 -16.78 -0.91 -4.13
C SER A 105 -16.93 0.62 -4.14
N MET A 106 -16.73 1.22 -5.31
CA MET A 106 -17.23 2.55 -5.60
C MET A 106 -18.75 2.60 -5.36
N GLY A 107 -19.22 3.71 -4.80
CA GLY A 107 -20.64 3.94 -4.50
C GLY A 107 -21.05 3.54 -3.07
N SER A 108 -20.19 2.85 -2.31
CA SER A 108 -20.43 2.60 -0.88
C SER A 108 -20.43 3.91 -0.11
N LYS A 109 -21.53 4.19 0.60
CA LYS A 109 -21.77 5.50 1.24
C LYS A 109 -21.20 5.58 2.65
N GLU A 110 -21.38 4.52 3.42
CA GLU A 110 -20.99 4.47 4.82
C GLU A 110 -19.92 3.40 5.02
N VAL A 111 -18.75 3.80 5.50
CA VAL A 111 -17.66 2.88 5.86
C VAL A 111 -17.18 3.25 7.25
N SER A 112 -17.11 2.26 8.14
CA SER A 112 -16.55 2.44 9.48
C SER A 112 -15.66 1.28 9.87
N PHE A 113 -14.70 1.57 10.75
CA PHE A 113 -13.68 0.64 11.23
C PHE A 113 -13.79 0.48 12.74
N GLU A 114 -13.67 -0.75 13.24
CA GLU A 114 -13.77 -1.05 14.65
C GLU A 114 -12.75 -2.13 15.06
N SER A 115 -12.14 -1.99 16.22
CA SER A 115 -11.31 -3.04 16.84
C SER A 115 -12.18 -3.98 17.65
N ALA A 116 -11.89 -5.28 17.60
CA ALA A 116 -12.56 -6.26 18.47
C ALA A 116 -12.20 -6.05 19.95
N ASP A 117 -10.97 -5.62 20.22
CA ASP A 117 -10.45 -5.27 21.53
C ASP A 117 -9.73 -3.91 21.45
N PRO A 118 -10.30 -2.83 22.00
CA PRO A 118 -9.67 -1.51 22.00
C PRO A 118 -8.31 -1.44 22.71
N ALA A 119 -8.02 -2.33 23.65
CA ALA A 119 -6.73 -2.40 24.34
C ALA A 119 -5.63 -3.03 23.44
N ARG A 120 -6.03 -3.80 22.45
CA ARG A 120 -5.16 -4.38 21.40
C ARG A 120 -5.79 -4.07 20.05
N PRO A 121 -5.62 -2.85 19.52
CA PRO A 121 -6.40 -2.41 18.38
C PRO A 121 -6.04 -3.09 17.08
N ALA A 122 -7.03 -3.21 16.21
CA ALA A 122 -6.81 -3.44 14.81
C ALA A 122 -6.09 -2.24 14.19
N LYS A 123 -5.32 -2.50 13.12
CA LYS A 123 -4.66 -1.47 12.32
C LYS A 123 -5.01 -1.73 10.85
N PHE A 124 -5.90 -0.93 10.32
CA PHE A 124 -6.32 -1.08 8.93
C PHE A 124 -5.49 -0.16 8.04
N TYR A 125 -4.69 -0.74 7.16
CA TYR A 125 -4.06 -0.03 6.07
C TYR A 125 -5.00 0.01 4.87
N LEU A 126 -5.15 1.15 4.23
CA LEU A 126 -6.00 1.29 3.06
C LEU A 126 -5.26 1.95 1.89
N ASN A 127 -5.58 1.48 0.69
CA ASN A 127 -5.34 2.19 -0.57
C ASN A 127 -6.66 2.45 -1.28
N SER A 128 -6.83 3.65 -1.84
CA SER A 128 -8.02 4.00 -2.60
C SER A 128 -7.63 4.70 -3.89
N ALA A 129 -8.22 4.26 -5.00
CA ALA A 129 -8.01 4.79 -6.33
C ALA A 129 -9.32 5.31 -6.93
N PRO A 130 -9.31 6.26 -7.88
CA PRO A 130 -10.50 6.62 -8.65
C PRO A 130 -11.10 5.40 -9.32
N ALA A 131 -12.43 5.36 -9.42
CA ALA A 131 -13.13 4.27 -10.08
C ALA A 131 -14.23 4.82 -10.99
N HIS A 132 -14.54 4.08 -12.07
CA HIS A 132 -15.55 4.45 -13.07
C HIS A 132 -16.60 3.35 -13.24
N ARG A 133 -16.50 2.28 -12.45
CA ARG A 133 -17.50 1.21 -12.36
C ARG A 133 -17.55 0.64 -10.95
N THR A 134 -18.67 0.04 -10.60
CA THR A 134 -18.85 -0.72 -9.38
C THR A 134 -18.42 -2.17 -9.57
N CYS A 135 -17.80 -2.76 -8.54
CA CYS A 135 -17.52 -4.20 -8.45
C CYS A 135 -17.98 -4.68 -7.07
N PRO A 136 -18.33 -5.96 -6.87
CA PRO A 136 -18.82 -6.43 -5.58
C PRO A 136 -17.84 -6.23 -4.44
N THR A 137 -18.26 -5.59 -3.34
CA THR A 137 -17.49 -5.55 -2.08
C THR A 137 -17.25 -6.97 -1.59
N ARG A 138 -15.98 -7.31 -1.28
CA ARG A 138 -15.61 -8.69 -0.96
C ARG A 138 -14.47 -8.78 0.04
N LEU A 139 -14.69 -9.55 1.10
CA LEU A 139 -13.66 -10.00 2.04
C LEU A 139 -12.83 -11.10 1.38
N VAL A 140 -11.52 -11.00 1.50
CA VAL A 140 -10.55 -12.01 1.08
C VAL A 140 -9.66 -12.33 2.27
N THR A 141 -9.87 -13.47 2.88
CA THR A 141 -9.02 -13.92 3.98
C THR A 141 -7.62 -14.26 3.48
N MET A 142 -6.63 -14.31 4.39
CA MET A 142 -5.27 -14.72 4.05
C MET A 142 -5.22 -16.08 3.34
N ALA A 143 -6.12 -17.01 3.69
CA ALA A 143 -6.24 -18.33 3.06
C ALA A 143 -6.83 -18.29 1.65
N GLN A 144 -7.60 -17.26 1.31
CA GLN A 144 -8.24 -17.07 0.00
C GLN A 144 -7.39 -16.23 -0.96
N ALA A 145 -6.38 -15.53 -0.45
CA ALA A 145 -5.45 -14.79 -1.27
C ALA A 145 -4.68 -15.75 -2.21
N LYS A 146 -4.44 -15.31 -3.45
CA LYS A 146 -3.61 -16.10 -4.38
C LYS A 146 -2.16 -16.03 -3.94
N ARG A 147 -1.62 -17.17 -3.51
CA ARG A 147 -0.26 -17.32 -3.03
C ARG A 147 0.71 -17.63 -4.18
N VAL A 148 1.81 -16.89 -4.25
CA VAL A 148 2.91 -17.12 -5.20
C VAL A 148 4.24 -17.11 -4.44
N GLU A 149 4.98 -18.22 -4.47
CA GLU A 149 6.31 -18.32 -3.88
C GLU A 149 7.37 -17.86 -4.89
N MET A 150 8.32 -17.05 -4.45
CA MET A 150 9.34 -16.47 -5.30
C MET A 150 10.69 -16.34 -4.60
N GLY A 151 11.74 -16.29 -5.41
CA GLY A 151 13.09 -16.07 -4.96
C GLY A 151 13.74 -17.30 -4.37
N SER A 152 14.92 -17.12 -3.80
CA SER A 152 15.71 -18.16 -3.15
C SER A 152 16.47 -17.63 -1.94
N ALA A 153 16.85 -18.50 -1.03
CA ALA A 153 17.71 -18.15 0.11
C ALA A 153 19.10 -17.67 -0.35
N ALA A 154 19.63 -18.26 -1.43
CA ALA A 154 20.94 -17.88 -1.96
C ALA A 154 20.98 -16.44 -2.49
N GLU A 155 19.84 -15.92 -2.96
CA GLU A 155 19.69 -14.53 -3.42
C GLU A 155 19.14 -13.59 -2.35
N CYS A 156 18.96 -14.07 -1.11
CA CYS A 156 18.42 -13.31 0.01
C CYS A 156 17.05 -12.67 -0.29
N ASN A 157 16.23 -13.30 -1.12
CA ASN A 157 14.96 -12.76 -1.60
C ASN A 157 13.80 -13.77 -1.60
N GLN A 158 13.94 -14.87 -0.84
CA GLN A 158 12.86 -15.85 -0.71
C GLN A 158 11.65 -15.24 -0.02
N ARG A 159 10.50 -15.26 -0.68
CA ARG A 159 9.29 -14.59 -0.24
C ARG A 159 8.02 -15.22 -0.77
N VAL A 160 6.91 -14.87 -0.12
CA VAL A 160 5.56 -15.24 -0.56
C VAL A 160 4.78 -13.97 -0.88
N ILE A 161 4.29 -13.88 -2.10
CA ILE A 161 3.37 -12.84 -2.55
C ILE A 161 1.94 -13.36 -2.34
N ASN A 162 1.14 -12.64 -1.56
CA ASN A 162 -0.27 -12.92 -1.32
C ASN A 162 -1.09 -11.83 -2.03
N GLN A 163 -1.75 -12.18 -3.13
CA GLN A 163 -2.55 -11.27 -3.93
C GLN A 163 -3.98 -11.27 -3.41
N PHE A 164 -4.48 -10.13 -2.92
CA PHE A 164 -5.82 -9.97 -2.37
C PHE A 164 -6.77 -9.34 -3.39
N ILE A 165 -6.45 -8.14 -3.86
CA ILE A 165 -7.20 -7.43 -4.89
C ILE A 165 -6.41 -7.61 -6.19
N HIS A 166 -6.82 -8.58 -6.98
CA HIS A 166 -6.12 -8.99 -8.18
C HIS A 166 -7.11 -9.72 -9.10
N PRO A 167 -7.04 -9.56 -10.43
CA PRO A 167 -8.00 -10.19 -11.37
C PRO A 167 -8.16 -11.71 -11.22
N ALA A 168 -7.15 -12.41 -10.69
CA ALA A 168 -7.24 -13.83 -10.41
C ALA A 168 -8.00 -14.19 -9.10
N VAL A 169 -8.40 -13.19 -8.30
CA VAL A 169 -9.06 -13.37 -7.01
C VAL A 169 -10.43 -12.72 -6.99
N LEU A 170 -10.52 -11.45 -7.38
CA LEU A 170 -11.74 -10.67 -7.43
C LEU A 170 -11.64 -9.58 -8.52
N GLU A 171 -12.79 -9.06 -8.92
CA GLU A 171 -12.86 -7.88 -9.80
C GLU A 171 -12.72 -6.59 -9.00
N SER A 172 -11.92 -5.66 -9.50
CA SER A 172 -11.81 -4.26 -9.08
C SER A 172 -11.82 -3.36 -10.33
N CYS A 173 -11.90 -2.04 -10.15
CA CYS A 173 -11.91 -1.14 -11.30
C CYS A 173 -10.48 -0.95 -11.84
N GLN A 174 -9.55 -0.53 -11.01
CA GLN A 174 -8.14 -0.38 -11.37
C GLN A 174 -7.18 -0.75 -10.21
N LEU A 175 -7.67 -0.76 -8.97
CA LEU A 175 -6.82 -1.05 -7.81
C LEU A 175 -6.36 -2.51 -7.83
N VAL A 176 -5.06 -2.71 -7.67
CA VAL A 176 -4.45 -4.02 -7.40
C VAL A 176 -3.68 -3.92 -6.08
N MET A 177 -3.89 -4.88 -5.17
CA MET A 177 -3.29 -4.81 -3.84
C MET A 177 -2.94 -6.20 -3.32
N GLY A 178 -1.77 -6.29 -2.71
CA GLY A 178 -1.31 -7.53 -2.09
C GLY A 178 -0.28 -7.31 -1.01
N MET A 179 0.17 -8.41 -0.43
CA MET A 179 1.14 -8.42 0.67
C MET A 179 2.23 -9.43 0.38
N THR A 180 3.47 -9.00 0.52
CA THR A 180 4.65 -9.85 0.38
C THR A 180 5.29 -10.08 1.74
N VAL A 181 5.46 -11.34 2.09
CA VAL A 181 6.07 -11.79 3.35
C VAL A 181 7.41 -12.45 3.05
N PHE A 182 8.47 -11.94 3.64
CA PHE A 182 9.80 -12.52 3.50
C PHE A 182 10.01 -13.71 4.42
N SER A 183 10.73 -14.72 3.92
CA SER A 183 11.30 -15.75 4.77
C SER A 183 12.44 -15.20 5.60
N GLU A 184 12.71 -15.81 6.75
CA GLU A 184 13.83 -15.45 7.61
C GLU A 184 15.15 -15.43 6.82
N GLY A 185 15.97 -14.40 7.02
CA GLY A 185 17.22 -14.18 6.31
C GLY A 185 17.09 -13.55 4.92
N SER A 186 15.89 -13.42 4.39
CA SER A 186 15.64 -12.74 3.11
C SER A 186 15.31 -11.28 3.35
N VAL A 187 15.94 -10.39 2.60
CA VAL A 187 15.89 -8.94 2.82
C VAL A 187 15.67 -8.12 1.54
N TRP A 188 15.87 -8.70 0.34
CA TRP A 188 15.73 -8.00 -0.93
C TRP A 188 14.33 -8.14 -1.54
N ASN A 189 13.67 -7.02 -1.76
CA ASN A 189 12.40 -6.92 -2.48
C ASN A 189 12.63 -6.36 -3.88
N THR A 190 11.91 -6.94 -4.83
CA THR A 190 11.86 -6.46 -6.22
C THR A 190 13.26 -6.37 -6.85
N MET A 191 13.98 -7.48 -6.78
CA MET A 191 15.20 -7.69 -7.53
C MET A 191 15.02 -8.87 -8.50
N PRO A 192 15.35 -8.70 -9.78
CA PRO A 192 15.80 -7.48 -10.47
C PRO A 192 14.76 -6.36 -10.40
N VAL A 193 15.22 -5.11 -10.42
CA VAL A 193 14.34 -3.94 -10.37
C VAL A 193 13.62 -3.72 -11.70
N HIS A 194 12.50 -3.01 -11.65
CA HIS A 194 11.72 -2.65 -12.82
C HIS A 194 11.03 -1.29 -12.64
N THR A 195 10.51 -0.76 -13.72
CA THR A 195 9.53 0.34 -13.75
C THR A 195 8.24 -0.14 -14.42
N HIS A 196 7.17 0.62 -14.31
CA HIS A 196 5.96 0.43 -15.10
C HIS A 196 5.25 1.77 -15.31
N GLU A 197 5.52 2.40 -16.46
CA GLU A 197 4.98 3.73 -16.80
C GLU A 197 3.45 3.82 -16.73
N ARG A 198 2.75 2.70 -16.86
CA ARG A 198 1.26 2.61 -16.87
C ARG A 198 0.64 2.59 -15.47
N ARG A 199 1.44 2.46 -14.40
CA ARG A 199 0.92 2.35 -13.02
C ARG A 199 1.89 2.94 -12.01
N MET A 200 1.32 3.55 -10.97
CA MET A 200 2.06 3.90 -9.76
C MET A 200 1.95 2.77 -8.72
N GLU A 201 2.81 2.80 -7.70
CA GLU A 201 2.70 1.96 -6.51
C GLU A 201 2.84 2.74 -5.21
N VAL A 202 2.25 2.21 -4.14
CA VAL A 202 2.55 2.60 -2.75
C VAL A 202 2.97 1.36 -1.99
N TYR A 203 4.11 1.42 -1.30
CA TYR A 203 4.60 0.36 -0.42
C TYR A 203 4.46 0.75 1.04
N LEU A 204 3.71 -0.02 1.83
CA LEU A 204 3.74 0.04 3.29
C LEU A 204 4.67 -1.05 3.82
N TYR A 205 5.67 -0.69 4.61
CA TYR A 205 6.59 -1.63 5.26
C TYR A 205 6.19 -1.86 6.71
N PHE A 206 6.11 -3.11 7.14
CA PHE A 206 5.73 -3.46 8.51
C PHE A 206 6.30 -4.82 8.96
N ASP A 207 5.93 -5.30 10.14
CA ASP A 207 6.53 -6.49 10.78
C ASP A 207 8.04 -6.33 10.99
N MET A 208 8.47 -5.14 11.38
CA MET A 208 9.87 -4.86 11.70
C MET A 208 10.02 -4.43 13.16
N PRO A 209 11.01 -4.97 13.89
CA PRO A 209 11.43 -4.41 15.17
C PRO A 209 11.82 -2.92 15.05
N ALA A 210 11.72 -2.17 16.14
CA ALA A 210 11.96 -0.72 16.15
C ALA A 210 13.40 -0.31 15.76
N ASP A 211 14.37 -1.21 15.93
CA ASP A 211 15.78 -1.03 15.58
C ASP A 211 16.10 -1.42 14.12
N ARG A 212 15.10 -1.83 13.33
CA ARG A 212 15.25 -2.22 11.93
C ARG A 212 14.75 -1.14 10.99
N VAL A 213 15.34 -1.12 9.80
CA VAL A 213 14.96 -0.23 8.72
C VAL A 213 14.99 -0.96 7.38
N VAL A 214 14.27 -0.40 6.41
CA VAL A 214 14.39 -0.75 4.99
C VAL A 214 14.94 0.46 4.25
N PHE A 215 15.95 0.25 3.41
CA PHE A 215 16.38 1.22 2.42
C PHE A 215 15.51 1.01 1.17
N HIS A 216 14.53 1.87 0.99
CA HIS A 216 13.70 1.89 -0.21
C HIS A 216 14.45 2.61 -1.32
N VAL A 217 14.84 1.88 -2.36
CA VAL A 217 15.54 2.42 -3.53
C VAL A 217 14.50 2.90 -4.53
N MET A 218 14.62 4.14 -4.96
CA MET A 218 13.75 4.82 -5.89
C MET A 218 14.55 5.66 -6.90
N GLY A 219 13.86 6.32 -7.81
CA GLY A 219 14.46 7.15 -8.87
C GLY A 219 14.44 6.48 -10.23
N LYS A 220 15.00 7.14 -11.24
CA LYS A 220 15.27 6.48 -12.51
C LYS A 220 16.38 5.44 -12.33
N PRO A 221 16.43 4.39 -13.15
CA PRO A 221 17.46 3.37 -13.03
C PRO A 221 18.89 3.89 -13.08
N ASP A 222 19.14 4.96 -13.82
CA ASP A 222 20.45 5.60 -13.99
C ASP A 222 20.72 6.75 -13.01
N GLU A 223 19.77 7.04 -12.11
CA GLU A 223 19.85 8.11 -11.10
C GLU A 223 19.11 7.70 -9.84
N THR A 224 19.63 6.68 -9.16
CA THR A 224 18.95 6.10 -7.99
C THR A 224 19.11 6.97 -6.74
N ARG A 225 18.09 6.92 -5.88
CA ARG A 225 18.02 7.52 -4.55
C ARG A 225 17.53 6.47 -3.57
N HIS A 226 17.63 6.74 -2.29
CA HIS A 226 17.05 5.90 -1.27
C HIS A 226 16.32 6.71 -0.20
N ILE A 227 15.33 6.08 0.41
CA ILE A 227 14.63 6.59 1.58
C ILE A 227 14.76 5.54 2.68
N VAL A 228 15.22 5.95 3.86
CA VAL A 228 15.21 5.09 5.04
C VAL A 228 13.79 5.03 5.60
N VAL A 229 13.21 3.82 5.60
CA VAL A 229 11.82 3.57 5.99
C VAL A 229 11.80 2.74 7.27
N ARG A 230 10.94 3.10 8.21
CA ARG A 230 10.72 2.40 9.47
C ARG A 230 9.43 1.60 9.46
N ASN A 231 9.22 0.86 10.54
CA ASN A 231 7.99 0.10 10.72
C ASN A 231 6.74 0.99 10.59
N GLU A 232 5.77 0.52 9.82
CA GLU A 232 4.48 1.20 9.59
C GLU A 232 4.59 2.55 8.84
N GLU A 233 5.66 2.72 8.06
CA GLU A 233 5.80 3.84 7.11
C GLU A 233 5.59 3.36 5.67
N ALA A 234 5.09 4.26 4.82
CA ALA A 234 4.84 3.95 3.42
C ALA A 234 5.59 4.88 2.47
N VAL A 235 5.84 4.40 1.24
CA VAL A 235 6.51 5.19 0.20
C VAL A 235 5.63 5.22 -1.05
N ILE A 236 5.43 6.41 -1.60
CA ILE A 236 4.80 6.64 -2.90
C ILE A 236 5.86 6.42 -3.98
N SER A 237 5.60 5.50 -4.89
CA SER A 237 6.45 5.23 -6.06
C SER A 237 5.75 5.67 -7.34
N PRO A 238 6.18 6.79 -7.96
CA PRO A 238 5.68 7.19 -9.28
C PRO A 238 6.03 6.17 -10.35
N SER A 239 5.28 6.15 -11.44
CA SER A 239 5.45 5.23 -12.56
C SER A 239 6.86 5.21 -13.17
N TRP A 240 7.52 6.36 -13.22
CA TRP A 240 8.89 6.51 -13.73
C TRP A 240 9.99 5.98 -12.80
N SER A 241 9.64 5.67 -11.55
CA SER A 241 10.58 5.27 -10.50
C SER A 241 10.69 3.76 -10.40
N ILE A 242 11.91 3.25 -10.26
CA ILE A 242 12.09 1.91 -9.69
C ILE A 242 11.58 1.92 -8.24
N HIS A 243 11.24 0.75 -7.74
CA HIS A 243 10.76 0.56 -6.37
C HIS A 243 11.29 -0.78 -5.84
N SER A 244 12.38 -0.68 -5.12
CA SER A 244 13.04 -1.83 -4.51
C SER A 244 13.33 -1.54 -3.05
N GLY A 245 13.58 -2.57 -2.26
CA GLY A 245 13.92 -2.39 -0.86
C GLY A 245 14.89 -3.44 -0.35
N VAL A 246 15.79 -3.03 0.54
CA VAL A 246 16.65 -3.92 1.29
C VAL A 246 16.56 -3.63 2.78
N GLY A 247 16.15 -4.63 3.56
CA GLY A 247 16.01 -4.50 5.01
C GLY A 247 17.30 -4.85 5.76
N THR A 248 17.42 -4.32 6.97
CA THR A 248 18.43 -4.76 7.95
C THR A 248 18.04 -6.07 8.65
N GLY A 249 16.97 -6.70 8.20
CA GLY A 249 16.40 -7.98 8.56
C GLY A 249 15.16 -8.22 7.73
N SER A 250 14.54 -9.40 7.87
CA SER A 250 13.31 -9.74 7.16
C SER A 250 12.15 -8.83 7.60
N TYR A 251 11.23 -8.56 6.69
CA TYR A 251 10.07 -7.67 6.88
C TYR A 251 8.89 -8.16 6.05
N THR A 252 7.76 -7.53 6.23
CA THR A 252 6.58 -7.68 5.38
C THR A 252 6.26 -6.33 4.74
N PHE A 253 5.73 -6.33 3.53
CA PHE A 253 5.22 -5.10 2.94
C PHE A 253 3.92 -5.33 2.18
N ILE A 254 3.07 -4.30 2.19
CA ILE A 254 1.88 -4.23 1.35
C ILE A 254 2.21 -3.35 0.17
N TRP A 255 1.83 -3.80 -1.02
CA TRP A 255 1.90 -3.04 -2.25
C TRP A 255 0.49 -2.79 -2.77
N GLY A 256 0.25 -1.55 -3.20
CA GLY A 256 -1.00 -1.13 -3.83
C GLY A 256 -0.69 -0.35 -5.10
N MET A 257 -1.28 -0.77 -6.21
CA MET A 257 -1.09 -0.19 -7.54
C MET A 257 -2.39 0.36 -8.10
N ALA A 258 -2.28 1.44 -8.86
CA ALA A 258 -3.35 1.95 -9.71
C ALA A 258 -2.76 2.55 -10.98
N GLY A 259 -3.55 2.61 -12.05
CA GLY A 259 -3.16 3.18 -13.33
C GLY A 259 -3.98 2.61 -14.48
N GLU A 260 -3.38 2.52 -15.66
CA GLU A 260 -4.10 2.17 -16.89
C GLU A 260 -4.47 0.70 -17.01
N ASN A 261 -3.81 -0.22 -16.28
CA ASN A 261 -4.09 -1.65 -16.35
C ASN A 261 -3.88 -2.36 -15.01
N GLN A 262 -4.36 -3.60 -14.93
CA GLN A 262 -4.22 -4.51 -13.79
C GLN A 262 -3.33 -5.72 -14.12
N THR A 263 -2.57 -5.67 -15.20
CA THR A 263 -1.69 -6.76 -15.64
C THR A 263 -0.47 -6.80 -14.72
N PHE A 264 -0.42 -7.75 -13.79
CA PHE A 264 0.64 -7.84 -12.79
C PHE A 264 2.04 -7.94 -13.40
N THR A 265 2.17 -8.60 -14.57
CA THR A 265 3.42 -8.80 -15.29
C THR A 265 3.78 -7.67 -16.28
N ASP A 266 3.00 -6.58 -16.32
CA ASP A 266 3.33 -5.38 -17.08
C ASP A 266 4.44 -4.60 -16.36
N MET A 267 5.68 -5.05 -16.56
CA MET A 267 6.89 -4.53 -15.92
C MET A 267 7.99 -4.35 -16.95
N ASP A 268 8.64 -3.19 -16.93
CA ASP A 268 9.80 -2.86 -17.74
C ASP A 268 11.07 -3.18 -16.95
N GLY A 269 11.60 -4.40 -17.13
CA GLY A 269 12.76 -4.90 -16.39
C GLY A 269 14.01 -4.10 -16.66
N VAL A 270 14.77 -3.80 -15.61
CA VAL A 270 16.04 -3.08 -15.69
C VAL A 270 17.18 -4.05 -15.42
N SER A 271 18.13 -4.16 -16.38
CA SER A 271 19.34 -4.97 -16.18
C SER A 271 20.27 -4.32 -15.14
N MET A 272 20.91 -5.14 -14.31
CA MET A 272 21.70 -4.65 -13.16
C MET A 272 22.87 -3.77 -13.54
N ASP A 273 23.42 -3.92 -14.74
CA ASP A 273 24.51 -3.09 -15.31
C ASP A 273 24.05 -1.66 -15.64
N LYS A 274 22.75 -1.39 -15.69
CA LYS A 274 22.16 -0.07 -15.93
C LYS A 274 21.83 0.70 -14.67
N LEU A 275 21.88 0.05 -13.50
CA LEU A 275 21.63 0.72 -12.24
C LEU A 275 22.81 1.59 -11.83
N ARG A 276 22.52 2.82 -11.39
CA ARG A 276 23.53 3.79 -10.90
C ARG A 276 23.05 4.54 -9.67
#